data_816e6ec3e59f0ec5a882ec052e28b677
#
_entry.id   816e6ec3e59f0ec5a882ec052e28b677
#
_cell.length_a   1.000
_cell.length_b   1.000
_cell.length_c   1.000
_cell.angle_alpha   90.00
_cell.angle_beta   90.00
_cell.angle_gamma   90.00
#
_symmetry.space_group_name_H-M   'P 1'
#
loop_
_entity.id
_entity.type
_entity.pdbx_description
1 polymer ?
#
loop_
_entity_poly.entity_id
_entity_poly.type
_entity_poly.pdbx_seq_one_letter_code
_entity_poly.pdbx_strand_id
1 'polypeptide(L)'
;MRPGALWYPVTFSSLVLTAGGVYAATRLLLPRLSHAPDSVVPVRLTLGGRRVFLSALRDSGNTLCDPVTGEAVLVADWRCAARLLPHDGLRAADFAAPAALVLRLQRLHPRLIPFRAVGTGSGLLLALPCEEVRIGKSVQKNGLVAFSPTPVSDGGGYEALTGGKCDA
;
A
#
# COMPACT_ATOMS: atom_id res chain seq x y z
N MET A 1 -26.69 -53.49 -13.50
CA MET A 1 -26.19 -52.46 -14.43
C MET A 1 -24.93 -51.82 -13.80
N ARG A 2 -23.76 -52.06 -14.38
CA ARG A 2 -22.49 -51.43 -13.93
C ARG A 2 -22.35 -50.07 -14.65
N PRO A 3 -22.07 -48.96 -13.97
CA PRO A 3 -21.79 -47.69 -14.63
C PRO A 3 -20.48 -47.84 -15.41
N GLY A 4 -20.53 -47.59 -16.71
CA GLY A 4 -19.37 -47.62 -17.59
C GLY A 4 -18.37 -46.51 -17.19
N ALA A 5 -17.21 -46.93 -16.74
CA ALA A 5 -16.09 -46.02 -16.53
C ALA A 5 -15.63 -45.45 -17.90
N LEU A 6 -15.82 -44.16 -18.12
CA LEU A 6 -15.27 -43.46 -19.27
C LEU A 6 -13.75 -43.38 -19.11
N TRP A 7 -13.05 -44.25 -19.81
CA TRP A 7 -11.59 -44.22 -19.91
C TRP A 7 -11.19 -43.19 -20.99
N TYR A 8 -10.68 -42.04 -20.54
CA TYR A 8 -9.98 -41.10 -21.45
C TYR A 8 -8.52 -41.52 -21.54
N PRO A 9 -8.01 -41.83 -22.72
CA PRO A 9 -6.57 -42.13 -22.91
C PRO A 9 -5.78 -40.83 -22.83
N VAL A 10 -5.39 -40.43 -21.61
CA VAL A 10 -4.49 -39.31 -21.42
C VAL A 10 -3.08 -39.81 -21.69
N THR A 11 -2.49 -39.40 -22.81
CA THR A 11 -1.09 -39.68 -23.09
C THR A 11 -0.18 -38.73 -22.31
N PHE A 12 1.00 -39.19 -21.92
CA PHE A 12 1.99 -38.37 -21.22
C PHE A 12 2.28 -37.07 -22.00
N SER A 13 2.34 -37.16 -23.31
CA SER A 13 2.56 -35.99 -24.21
C SER A 13 1.43 -34.95 -24.10
N SER A 14 0.16 -35.39 -24.03
CA SER A 14 -0.96 -34.47 -23.92
C SER A 14 -0.95 -33.76 -22.56
N LEU A 15 -0.56 -34.47 -21.49
CA LEU A 15 -0.42 -33.87 -20.15
C LEU A 15 0.66 -32.79 -20.12
N VAL A 16 1.82 -33.06 -20.69
CA VAL A 16 2.93 -32.09 -20.74
C VAL A 16 2.57 -30.88 -21.60
N LEU A 17 1.90 -31.06 -22.74
CA LEU A 17 1.47 -29.99 -23.62
C LEU A 17 0.42 -29.10 -22.95
N THR A 18 -0.57 -29.70 -22.26
CA THR A 18 -1.59 -28.91 -21.55
C THR A 18 -1.01 -28.16 -20.36
N ALA A 19 -0.15 -28.80 -19.55
CA ALA A 19 0.53 -28.15 -18.45
C ALA A 19 1.42 -26.99 -18.90
N GLY A 20 2.19 -27.21 -19.98
CA GLY A 20 3.02 -26.16 -20.59
C GLY A 20 2.19 -25.00 -21.16
N GLY A 21 1.08 -25.31 -21.83
CA GLY A 21 0.16 -24.30 -22.36
C GLY A 21 -0.50 -23.47 -21.28
N VAL A 22 -0.98 -24.10 -20.20
CA VAL A 22 -1.56 -23.42 -19.04
C VAL A 22 -0.49 -22.55 -18.34
N TYR A 23 0.72 -23.07 -18.15
CA TYR A 23 1.82 -22.31 -17.56
C TYR A 23 2.17 -21.07 -18.39
N ALA A 24 2.33 -21.25 -19.72
CA ALA A 24 2.62 -20.14 -20.63
C ALA A 24 1.49 -19.10 -20.64
N ALA A 25 0.24 -19.56 -20.73
CA ALA A 25 -0.94 -18.67 -20.67
C ALA A 25 -0.99 -17.89 -19.36
N THR A 26 -0.75 -18.54 -18.24
CA THR A 26 -0.71 -17.91 -16.92
C THR A 26 0.41 -16.85 -16.85
N ARG A 27 1.60 -17.17 -17.31
CA ARG A 27 2.74 -16.23 -17.35
C ARG A 27 2.49 -15.01 -18.24
N LEU A 28 1.76 -15.17 -19.35
CA LEU A 28 1.47 -14.10 -20.31
C LEU A 28 0.26 -13.26 -19.91
N LEU A 29 -0.77 -13.85 -19.29
CA LEU A 29 -2.04 -13.21 -18.99
C LEU A 29 -2.07 -12.58 -17.58
N LEU A 30 -1.50 -13.23 -16.57
CA LEU A 30 -1.49 -12.71 -15.19
C LEU A 30 -0.89 -11.30 -15.06
N PRO A 31 0.26 -10.97 -15.68
CA PRO A 31 0.79 -9.61 -15.60
C PRO A 31 -0.12 -8.56 -16.24
N ARG A 32 -0.90 -8.95 -17.28
CA ARG A 32 -1.86 -8.05 -17.94
C ARG A 32 -3.13 -7.83 -17.13
N LEU A 33 -3.53 -8.82 -16.33
CA LEU A 33 -4.70 -8.74 -15.45
C LEU A 33 -4.39 -8.07 -14.12
N SER A 34 -3.13 -8.13 -13.67
CA SER A 34 -2.69 -7.58 -12.37
C SER A 34 -2.50 -6.06 -12.37
N HIS A 35 -2.41 -5.42 -13.53
CA HIS A 35 -2.20 -3.97 -13.65
C HIS A 35 -3.34 -3.33 -14.40
N ALA A 36 -4.50 -3.15 -13.75
CA ALA A 36 -5.49 -2.21 -14.24
C ALA A 36 -4.86 -0.80 -14.15
N PRO A 37 -4.72 -0.05 -15.27
CA PRO A 37 -4.12 1.29 -15.28
C PRO A 37 -4.87 2.29 -14.39
N ASP A 38 -6.11 1.99 -13.97
CA ASP A 38 -6.93 2.80 -13.07
C ASP A 38 -6.58 2.59 -11.58
N SER A 39 -5.64 1.71 -11.26
CA SER A 39 -5.27 1.42 -9.86
C SER A 39 -4.32 2.46 -9.25
N VAL A 40 -3.56 3.21 -10.07
CA VAL A 40 -2.65 4.25 -9.60
C VAL A 40 -3.28 5.62 -9.76
N VAL A 41 -3.37 6.37 -8.67
CA VAL A 41 -4.00 7.69 -8.63
C VAL A 41 -3.01 8.75 -8.15
N PRO A 42 -3.08 9.98 -8.69
CA PRO A 42 -2.25 11.08 -8.19
C PRO A 42 -2.70 11.51 -6.80
N VAL A 43 -1.73 11.75 -5.93
CA VAL A 43 -1.95 12.23 -4.57
C VAL A 43 -1.16 13.52 -4.34
N ARG A 44 -1.78 14.47 -3.65
CA ARG A 44 -1.15 15.67 -3.15
C ARG A 44 -1.31 15.75 -1.64
N LEU A 45 -0.18 15.88 -0.96
CA LEU A 45 -0.12 16.09 0.49
C LEU A 45 0.26 17.54 0.76
N THR A 46 -0.40 18.16 1.74
CA THR A 46 -0.07 19.51 2.21
C THR A 46 0.16 19.47 3.72
N LEU A 47 1.33 19.95 4.15
CA LEU A 47 1.72 20.05 5.56
C LEU A 47 2.61 21.28 5.77
N GLY A 48 2.27 22.17 6.71
CA GLY A 48 3.01 23.39 7.00
C GLY A 48 3.16 24.30 5.78
N GLY A 49 2.12 24.36 4.92
CA GLY A 49 2.14 25.11 3.66
C GLY A 49 2.97 24.46 2.54
N ARG A 50 3.72 23.39 2.82
CA ARG A 50 4.50 22.64 1.82
C ARG A 50 3.62 21.60 1.13
N ARG A 51 3.80 21.46 -0.19
CA ARG A 51 3.06 20.49 -1.01
C ARG A 51 4.01 19.45 -1.58
N VAL A 52 3.61 18.17 -1.48
CA VAL A 52 4.31 17.05 -2.09
C VAL A 52 3.34 16.30 -2.98
N PHE A 53 3.77 16.02 -4.22
CA PHE A 53 3.02 15.21 -5.19
C PHE A 53 3.63 13.83 -5.25
N LEU A 54 2.78 12.80 -5.27
CA LEU A 54 3.15 11.41 -5.35
C LEU A 54 2.05 10.61 -6.05
N SER A 55 2.34 9.37 -6.42
CA SER A 55 1.37 8.41 -6.93
C SER A 55 1.03 7.39 -5.86
N ALA A 56 -0.23 7.01 -5.74
CA ALA A 56 -0.70 5.98 -4.83
C ALA A 56 -1.39 4.86 -5.58
N LEU A 57 -1.12 3.61 -5.19
CA LEU A 57 -1.87 2.46 -5.61
C LEU A 57 -3.16 2.37 -4.80
N ARG A 58 -4.31 2.17 -5.46
CA ARG A 58 -5.54 1.76 -4.79
C ARG A 58 -5.44 0.29 -4.42
N ASP A 59 -5.25 0.02 -3.15
CA ASP A 59 -5.13 -1.31 -2.60
C ASP A 59 -6.35 -1.62 -1.73
N SER A 60 -7.26 -2.45 -2.23
CA SER A 60 -8.45 -2.87 -1.49
C SER A 60 -8.12 -3.72 -0.25
N GLY A 61 -6.90 -4.28 -0.18
CA GLY A 61 -6.39 -5.00 0.99
C GLY A 61 -5.85 -4.08 2.08
N ASN A 62 -5.60 -2.81 1.79
CA ASN A 62 -5.17 -1.85 2.79
C ASN A 62 -6.38 -1.36 3.61
N THR A 63 -6.57 -1.96 4.77
CA THR A 63 -7.63 -1.62 5.74
C THR A 63 -7.09 -0.80 6.92
N LEU A 64 -5.96 -0.08 6.72
CA LEU A 64 -5.36 0.71 7.78
C LEU A 64 -6.21 1.92 8.12
N CYS A 65 -6.65 1.98 9.37
CA CYS A 65 -7.51 3.03 9.92
C CYS A 65 -6.90 3.64 11.17
N ASP A 66 -7.20 4.90 11.43
CA ASP A 66 -6.92 5.53 12.70
C ASP A 66 -7.81 4.90 13.79
N PRO A 67 -7.24 4.26 14.83
CA PRO A 67 -8.04 3.61 15.87
C PRO A 67 -8.87 4.60 16.70
N VAL A 68 -8.61 5.91 16.61
CA VAL A 68 -9.32 6.95 17.35
C VAL A 68 -10.51 7.50 16.55
N THR A 69 -10.32 7.73 15.23
CA THR A 69 -11.35 8.38 14.40
C THR A 69 -12.07 7.38 13.48
N GLY A 70 -11.52 6.20 13.27
CA GLY A 70 -12.01 5.23 12.29
C GLY A 70 -11.76 5.65 10.83
N GLU A 71 -11.06 6.76 10.59
CA GLU A 71 -10.80 7.23 9.24
C GLU A 71 -9.69 6.43 8.56
N ALA A 72 -9.82 6.24 7.25
CA ALA A 72 -8.80 5.57 6.45
C ALA A 72 -7.50 6.35 6.44
N VAL A 73 -6.37 5.64 6.62
CA VAL A 73 -5.02 6.19 6.64
C VAL A 73 -4.32 5.92 5.32
N LEU A 74 -3.79 6.97 4.69
CA LEU A 74 -2.89 6.82 3.55
C LEU A 74 -1.53 6.30 4.05
N VAL A 75 -1.01 5.24 3.45
CA VAL A 75 0.35 4.75 3.75
C VAL A 75 1.29 5.25 2.66
N ALA A 76 2.34 5.97 3.03
CA ALA A 76 3.33 6.50 2.11
C ALA A 76 4.75 6.05 2.48
N ASP A 77 5.67 6.08 1.53
CA ASP A 77 7.10 5.88 1.77
C ASP A 77 7.65 7.00 2.67
N TRP A 78 8.57 6.69 3.58
CA TRP A 78 9.24 7.66 4.45
C TRP A 78 9.85 8.84 3.71
N ARG A 79 10.27 8.66 2.45
CA ARG A 79 10.81 9.74 1.61
C ARG A 79 9.80 10.86 1.37
N CYS A 80 8.50 10.54 1.41
CA CYS A 80 7.44 11.54 1.31
C CYS A 80 7.45 12.45 2.54
N ALA A 81 7.65 11.90 3.76
CA ALA A 81 7.83 12.69 4.98
C ALA A 81 9.08 13.56 4.90
N ALA A 82 10.20 13.03 4.41
CA ALA A 82 11.43 13.81 4.24
C ALA A 82 11.26 14.98 3.26
N ARG A 83 10.46 14.83 2.21
CA ARG A 83 10.09 15.92 1.28
C ARG A 83 9.15 16.94 1.92
N LEU A 84 8.24 16.51 2.79
CA LEU A 84 7.33 17.41 3.55
C LEU A 84 8.08 18.20 4.62
N LEU A 85 9.07 17.59 5.27
CA LEU A 85 9.80 18.08 6.43
C LEU A 85 11.33 18.10 6.17
N PRO A 86 11.84 18.88 5.19
CA PRO A 86 13.24 18.81 4.78
C PRO A 86 14.21 19.30 5.86
N HIS A 87 13.75 20.14 6.79
CA HIS A 87 14.58 20.67 7.88
C HIS A 87 14.73 19.70 9.07
N ASP A 88 13.93 18.61 9.11
CA ASP A 88 13.96 17.64 10.20
C ASP A 88 14.99 16.53 9.99
N GLY A 89 15.64 16.45 8.83
CA GLY A 89 16.70 15.49 8.51
C GLY A 89 16.26 14.02 8.66
N LEU A 90 15.03 13.72 8.25
CA LEU A 90 14.40 12.39 8.42
C LEU A 90 15.07 11.34 7.56
N ARG A 91 15.28 10.13 8.12
CA ARG A 91 15.88 8.96 7.47
C ARG A 91 15.01 7.72 7.70
N ALA A 92 15.16 6.70 6.88
CA ALA A 92 14.43 5.44 7.02
C ALA A 92 14.52 4.83 8.43
N ALA A 93 15.71 4.90 9.05
CA ALA A 93 15.94 4.37 10.40
C ALA A 93 15.07 5.05 11.47
N ASP A 94 14.72 6.33 11.30
CA ASP A 94 13.84 7.05 12.23
C ASP A 94 12.43 6.44 12.25
N PHE A 95 11.93 6.02 11.07
CA PHE A 95 10.61 5.39 10.92
C PHE A 95 10.59 3.92 11.36
N ALA A 96 11.76 3.26 11.42
CA ALA A 96 11.87 1.93 12.00
C ALA A 96 11.76 1.94 13.54
N ALA A 97 12.01 3.11 14.17
CA ALA A 97 11.85 3.34 15.61
C ALA A 97 10.84 4.47 15.89
N PRO A 98 9.56 4.30 15.54
CA PRO A 98 8.57 5.39 15.47
C PRO A 98 8.31 6.06 16.81
N ALA A 99 8.47 5.36 17.94
CA ALA A 99 8.27 5.94 19.27
C ALA A 99 9.23 7.11 19.56
N ALA A 100 10.51 6.99 19.18
CA ALA A 100 11.48 8.07 19.32
C ALA A 100 11.17 9.26 18.39
N LEU A 101 10.68 8.95 17.19
CA LEU A 101 10.33 9.96 16.20
C LEU A 101 9.09 10.77 16.62
N VAL A 102 8.14 10.17 17.36
CA VAL A 102 6.99 10.88 17.95
C VAL A 102 7.47 12.05 18.82
N LEU A 103 8.44 11.82 19.70
CA LEU A 103 8.97 12.87 20.57
C LEU A 103 9.63 14.00 19.79
N ARG A 104 10.36 13.65 18.72
CA ARG A 104 11.06 14.62 17.87
C ARG A 104 10.11 15.50 17.04
N LEU A 105 8.99 14.92 16.60
CA LEU A 105 7.96 15.61 15.79
C LEU A 105 6.74 16.06 16.59
N GLN A 106 6.83 16.15 17.90
CA GLN A 106 5.70 16.42 18.81
C GLN A 106 4.88 17.66 18.40
N ARG A 107 5.52 18.68 17.83
CA ARG A 107 4.86 19.89 17.32
C ARG A 107 3.84 19.64 16.20
N LEU A 108 3.93 18.50 15.52
CA LEU A 108 3.05 18.10 14.41
C LEU A 108 1.94 17.14 14.85
N HIS A 109 1.81 16.90 16.16
CA HIS A 109 0.82 15.98 16.74
C HIS A 109 0.84 14.57 16.08
N PRO A 110 2.02 13.91 16.01
CA PRO A 110 2.13 12.59 15.40
C PRO A 110 1.29 11.56 16.16
N ARG A 111 0.86 10.53 15.41
CA ARG A 111 0.15 9.38 15.98
C ARG A 111 0.90 8.10 15.65
N LEU A 112 0.73 7.07 16.47
CA LEU A 112 1.20 5.72 16.19
C LEU A 112 0.02 4.87 15.75
N ILE A 113 0.10 4.34 14.54
CA ILE A 113 -0.96 3.52 13.95
C ILE A 113 -0.48 2.07 13.96
N PRO A 114 -1.20 1.17 14.67
CA PRO A 114 -0.88 -0.24 14.64
C PRO A 114 -1.22 -0.83 13.28
N PHE A 115 -0.33 -1.66 12.74
CA PHE A 115 -0.56 -2.38 11.50
C PHE A 115 -0.19 -3.86 11.65
N ARG A 116 -0.78 -4.67 10.78
CA ARG A 116 -0.41 -6.07 10.58
C ARG A 116 -0.17 -6.31 9.10
N ALA A 117 0.93 -6.96 8.78
CA ALA A 117 1.22 -7.35 7.41
C ALA A 117 1.51 -8.85 7.34
N VAL A 118 1.08 -9.47 6.24
CA VAL A 118 1.32 -10.90 6.00
C VAL A 118 2.84 -11.12 5.89
N GLY A 119 3.37 -12.04 6.72
CA GLY A 119 4.79 -12.39 6.72
C GLY A 119 5.71 -11.53 7.59
N THR A 120 5.28 -10.37 8.09
CA THR A 120 6.15 -9.48 8.91
C THR A 120 5.64 -9.25 10.33
N GLY A 121 4.48 -9.78 10.68
CA GLY A 121 3.89 -9.61 12.01
C GLY A 121 3.21 -8.23 12.21
N SER A 122 3.06 -7.82 13.48
CA SER A 122 2.46 -6.53 13.86
C SER A 122 3.54 -5.50 14.15
N GLY A 123 3.25 -4.24 13.83
CA GLY A 123 4.14 -3.12 14.10
C GLY A 123 3.38 -1.80 14.32
N LEU A 124 4.13 -0.72 14.44
CA LEU A 124 3.60 0.63 14.56
C LEU A 124 4.17 1.49 13.43
N LEU A 125 3.31 2.25 12.77
CA LEU A 125 3.71 3.31 11.82
C LEU A 125 3.54 4.66 12.47
N LEU A 126 4.50 5.55 12.25
CA LEU A 126 4.31 6.96 12.57
C LEU A 126 3.40 7.58 11.51
N ALA A 127 2.37 8.27 11.96
CA ALA A 127 1.46 9.01 11.09
C ALA A 127 1.42 10.49 11.49
N LEU A 128 1.28 11.36 10.48
CA LEU A 128 1.13 12.80 10.66
C LEU A 128 -0.22 13.26 10.10
N PRO A 129 -0.94 14.13 10.80
CA PRO A 129 -2.10 14.81 10.26
C PRO A 129 -1.63 15.85 9.24
N CYS A 130 -2.03 15.67 7.98
CA CYS A 130 -1.78 16.63 6.91
C CYS A 130 -2.98 17.57 6.77
N GLU A 131 -2.71 18.87 6.55
CA GLU A 131 -3.75 19.89 6.35
C GLU A 131 -4.72 19.52 5.23
N GLU A 132 -4.17 18.94 4.16
CA GLU A 132 -4.92 18.42 3.02
C GLU A 132 -4.26 17.16 2.48
N VAL A 133 -5.07 16.11 2.30
CA VAL A 133 -4.75 14.91 1.54
C VAL A 133 -5.71 14.84 0.37
N ARG A 134 -5.20 15.05 -0.85
CA ARG A 134 -5.99 14.96 -2.07
C ARG A 134 -5.63 13.69 -2.83
N ILE A 135 -6.60 12.82 -3.08
CA ILE A 135 -6.45 11.56 -3.79
C ILE A 135 -7.33 11.61 -5.03
N GLY A 136 -6.75 11.84 -6.19
CA GLY A 136 -7.51 12.09 -7.42
C GLY A 136 -8.45 13.28 -7.25
N LYS A 137 -9.78 13.03 -7.30
CA LYS A 137 -10.82 14.05 -7.12
C LYS A 137 -11.26 14.23 -5.65
N SER A 138 -10.94 13.28 -4.78
CA SER A 138 -11.32 13.33 -3.35
C SER A 138 -10.34 14.22 -2.57
N VAL A 139 -10.87 14.99 -1.63
CA VAL A 139 -10.10 15.87 -0.74
C VAL A 139 -10.50 15.60 0.69
N GLN A 140 -9.54 15.23 1.51
CA GLN A 140 -9.69 15.04 2.94
C GLN A 140 -8.89 16.14 3.66
N LYS A 141 -9.55 16.92 4.50
CA LYS A 141 -8.90 17.89 5.39
C LYS A 141 -8.47 17.18 6.66
N ASN A 142 -7.30 17.55 7.18
CA ASN A 142 -6.68 16.92 8.35
C ASN A 142 -6.51 15.39 8.19
N GLY A 143 -6.35 14.92 6.95
CA GLY A 143 -6.19 13.50 6.65
C GLY A 143 -4.90 12.94 7.25
N LEU A 144 -4.97 11.72 7.78
CA LEU A 144 -3.82 11.07 8.40
C LEU A 144 -2.99 10.30 7.37
N VAL A 145 -1.67 10.54 7.38
CA VAL A 145 -0.71 9.87 6.50
C VAL A 145 0.30 9.13 7.37
N ALA A 146 0.34 7.80 7.25
CA ALA A 146 1.33 6.94 7.90
C ALA A 146 2.53 6.73 6.98
N PHE A 147 3.72 6.62 7.55
CA PHE A 147 4.97 6.50 6.79
C PHE A 147 5.64 5.16 7.06
N SER A 148 5.85 4.42 5.96
CA SER A 148 6.56 3.15 5.99
C SER A 148 8.08 3.38 6.01
N PRO A 149 8.85 2.66 6.87
CA PRO A 149 10.31 2.70 6.85
C PRO A 149 10.91 2.09 5.58
N THR A 150 10.16 1.23 4.88
CA THR A 150 10.56 0.57 3.64
C THR A 150 9.74 1.10 2.47
N PRO A 151 10.24 0.99 1.23
CA PRO A 151 9.46 1.31 0.05
C PRO A 151 8.14 0.53 0.02
N VAL A 152 7.05 1.20 -0.34
CA VAL A 152 5.71 0.57 -0.45
C VAL A 152 5.50 -0.11 -1.80
N SER A 153 6.39 0.12 -2.76
CA SER A 153 6.37 -0.47 -4.11
C SER A 153 7.66 -1.23 -4.40
N ASP A 154 7.55 -2.47 -4.86
CA ASP A 154 8.70 -3.28 -5.29
C ASP A 154 9.28 -2.84 -6.63
N GLY A 155 8.50 -2.20 -7.48
CA GLY A 155 8.89 -1.77 -8.84
C GLY A 155 8.97 -0.25 -9.03
N GLY A 156 8.76 0.58 -7.99
CA GLY A 156 8.87 2.04 -8.07
C GLY A 156 7.74 2.75 -8.83
N GLY A 157 6.65 2.05 -9.15
CA GLY A 157 5.51 2.62 -9.90
C GLY A 157 4.61 3.54 -9.07
N TYR A 158 4.70 3.49 -7.75
CA TYR A 158 3.95 4.31 -6.81
C TYR A 158 4.74 4.49 -5.50
N GLU A 159 4.40 5.54 -4.75
CA GLU A 159 5.07 5.91 -3.50
C GLU A 159 4.12 5.82 -2.28
N ALA A 160 2.85 5.47 -2.51
CA ALA A 160 1.85 5.34 -1.45
C ALA A 160 0.81 4.26 -1.78
N LEU A 161 0.10 3.82 -0.73
CA LEU A 161 -1.07 2.95 -0.79
C LEU A 161 -2.27 3.68 -0.22
N THR A 162 -3.38 3.69 -0.96
CA THR A 162 -4.66 4.18 -0.45
C THR A 162 -5.61 3.02 -0.32
N GLY A 163 -6.21 2.87 0.86
CA GLY A 163 -7.09 1.75 1.18
C GLY A 163 -8.50 1.89 0.65
N GLY A 164 -9.25 0.80 0.81
CA GLY A 164 -10.69 0.76 0.74
C GLY A 164 -11.35 1.48 1.94
N LYS A 165 -12.64 1.26 2.11
CA LYS A 165 -13.38 1.75 3.27
C LYS A 165 -12.91 1.01 4.53
N CYS A 166 -12.72 1.74 5.62
CA CYS A 166 -12.62 1.13 6.94
C CYS A 166 -14.02 0.63 7.30
N ASP A 167 -14.17 -0.69 7.43
CA ASP A 167 -15.36 -1.25 8.06
C ASP A 167 -15.20 -1.02 9.57
N ALA A 168 -16.06 -0.15 10.10
CA ALA A 168 -16.12 0.16 11.52
C ALA A 168 -16.87 -0.94 12.27
#